data_72572a821e6d6bfa8ae55d87aaded616
#
_entry.id   72572a821e6d6bfa8ae55d87aaded616
#
_cell.length_a   1.000
_cell.length_b   1.000
_cell.length_c   1.000
_cell.angle_alpha   90.00
_cell.angle_beta   90.00
_cell.angle_gamma   90.00
#
_symmetry.space_group_name_H-M   'P 1'
#
loop_
_entity.id
_entity.type
_entity.pdbx_description
1 polymer ?
#
loop_
_entity_poly.entity_id
_entity_poly.type
_entity_poly.pdbx_seq_one_letter_code
_entity_poly.pdbx_strand_id
1 'polypeptide(L)'
;MFLDFKKLRGIPGPAPCIPDADWDDLWDQFDERRYLNAKKWRVGDDPYKLYAFNQRESERIASSRVVPDTRLFRCTLLGYCTDLPPTSIIITFHNEARSTLLRTIRSILNRTPMNLLKEIILVDDFSNDPEDCRQLLKLPKVKCLRNNERQGLVRSRIRGADVAQGTTLTFLDSHCEVNRDWLQPLLHRVKEVSEDYTRVVCPVIDIIHLDTFNYIESATELRGGFDWSLHFQWEQLTPEQKARRLDPTEPIRTPIIAGGLFVMDKSWFDYLGKYDMDMDIWGGENFEISFRVWMCGGSLEIVPCSRVGHVFRKKHPYVFPDGNANTYIKNTKRTAEVWMDEYKQYYYASRPFALERPFGNIESRLNLRKNLRCRSFKWYLENVYPELRVPKDSSIQKGSIRQRQKCLESQKQKDQEISNLKLSPCVKTEDKDAKSQIWAFTYTQQILQEELCLSVITLFPGAPVVLVLCKNGDDRQQWTKTGSRIEHVASHLCLDTDMFGDGTENGREIVVNPCESSLMSQHWDLVSS
;
A
#
# COMPACT_ATOMS: atom_id res chain seq x y z
N MET A 1 19.12 29.50 -33.41
CA MET A 1 17.79 29.37 -34.01
C MET A 1 16.80 29.91 -33.00
N PHE A 2 16.48 31.20 -33.10
CA PHE A 2 15.57 31.89 -32.17
C PHE A 2 14.14 31.49 -32.56
N LEU A 3 13.47 30.77 -31.66
CA LEU A 3 12.04 30.46 -31.80
C LEU A 3 11.24 31.74 -31.56
N ASP A 4 10.46 32.09 -32.57
CA ASP A 4 9.65 33.29 -32.67
C ASP A 4 8.49 33.27 -31.65
N PHE A 5 8.65 34.03 -30.57
CA PHE A 5 7.67 34.19 -29.48
C PHE A 5 6.38 34.91 -29.93
N LYS A 6 6.24 35.29 -31.20
CA LYS A 6 5.04 35.98 -31.73
C LYS A 6 3.90 35.05 -32.15
N LYS A 7 4.08 33.73 -32.21
CA LYS A 7 3.02 32.76 -32.59
C LYS A 7 2.16 32.24 -31.44
N LEU A 8 2.45 32.63 -30.19
CA LEU A 8 1.65 32.22 -29.02
C LEU A 8 0.52 33.19 -28.64
N ARG A 9 0.29 34.25 -29.47
CA ARG A 9 -0.85 35.16 -29.30
C ARG A 9 -2.01 34.72 -30.18
N GLY A 10 -2.83 33.74 -29.71
CA GLY A 10 -4.01 33.35 -30.47
C GLY A 10 -4.80 32.18 -29.87
N ILE A 11 -4.33 31.59 -28.78
CA ILE A 11 -5.14 30.67 -28.00
C ILE A 11 -5.97 31.53 -27.02
N PRO A 12 -7.32 31.54 -27.08
CA PRO A 12 -8.13 32.21 -26.05
C PRO A 12 -7.71 31.63 -24.71
N GLY A 13 -7.23 32.50 -23.82
CA GLY A 13 -7.01 32.08 -22.44
C GLY A 13 -8.29 31.47 -21.88
N PRO A 14 -8.20 30.47 -20.99
CA PRO A 14 -9.37 29.89 -20.37
C PRO A 14 -10.24 31.00 -19.79
N ALA A 15 -11.56 30.87 -19.93
CA ALA A 15 -12.51 31.79 -19.31
C ALA A 15 -12.17 31.93 -17.82
N PRO A 16 -12.23 33.15 -17.26
CA PRO A 16 -11.87 33.37 -15.87
C PRO A 16 -12.69 32.43 -14.98
N CYS A 17 -12.00 31.68 -14.13
CA CYS A 17 -12.65 30.87 -13.12
C CYS A 17 -13.53 31.79 -12.26
N ILE A 18 -14.76 31.40 -12.01
CA ILE A 18 -15.66 32.10 -11.06
C ILE A 18 -14.92 32.13 -9.72
N PRO A 19 -14.80 33.30 -9.05
CA PRO A 19 -14.15 33.38 -7.76
C PRO A 19 -14.77 32.37 -6.80
N ASP A 20 -13.92 31.69 -6.03
CA ASP A 20 -14.39 30.78 -4.97
C ASP A 20 -15.30 31.56 -4.02
N ALA A 21 -16.48 31.02 -3.71
CA ALA A 21 -17.29 31.55 -2.64
C ALA A 21 -16.53 31.38 -1.32
N ASP A 22 -16.55 32.45 -0.52
CA ASP A 22 -15.84 32.48 0.75
C ASP A 22 -16.50 31.44 1.70
N TRP A 23 -15.73 30.41 2.08
CA TRP A 23 -16.17 29.38 3.02
C TRP A 23 -16.18 29.89 4.45
N ASP A 24 -15.56 31.06 4.75
CA ASP A 24 -15.32 31.55 6.10
C ASP A 24 -16.60 31.76 6.88
N ASP A 25 -17.67 32.23 6.25
CA ASP A 25 -18.99 32.40 6.90
C ASP A 25 -19.67 31.06 7.28
N LEU A 26 -19.27 29.94 6.72
CA LEU A 26 -19.84 28.61 6.98
C LEU A 26 -19.17 27.86 8.14
N TRP A 27 -18.08 28.40 8.69
CA TRP A 27 -17.33 27.77 9.77
C TRP A 27 -17.83 28.14 11.18
N ASP A 28 -18.66 29.17 11.34
CA ASP A 28 -19.06 29.74 12.63
C ASP A 28 -19.80 28.76 13.56
N GLN A 29 -20.32 27.65 13.03
CA GLN A 29 -21.03 26.64 13.82
C GLN A 29 -20.15 25.54 14.39
N PHE A 30 -18.89 25.43 13.94
CA PHE A 30 -17.97 24.37 14.35
C PHE A 30 -16.93 24.87 15.34
N ASP A 31 -17.01 24.41 16.59
CA ASP A 31 -16.00 24.68 17.62
C ASP A 31 -14.79 23.76 17.48
N GLU A 32 -13.84 24.19 16.66
CA GLU A 32 -12.59 23.47 16.39
C GLU A 32 -11.78 23.22 17.67
N ARG A 33 -11.69 24.22 18.56
CA ARG A 33 -10.92 24.10 19.80
C ARG A 33 -11.49 23.00 20.69
N ARG A 34 -12.81 22.99 20.86
CA ARG A 34 -13.50 21.96 21.65
C ARG A 34 -13.29 20.58 21.04
N TYR A 35 -13.42 20.45 19.71
CA TYR A 35 -13.24 19.20 19.00
C TYR A 35 -11.82 18.63 19.20
N LEU A 36 -10.78 19.44 19.00
CA LEU A 36 -9.39 19.00 19.11
C LEU A 36 -8.99 18.73 20.57
N ASN A 37 -9.40 19.59 21.53
CA ASN A 37 -9.00 19.46 22.93
C ASN A 37 -9.55 18.21 23.61
N ALA A 38 -10.65 17.64 23.15
CA ALA A 38 -11.26 16.46 23.75
C ALA A 38 -10.36 15.20 23.69
N LYS A 39 -9.46 15.13 22.71
CA LYS A 39 -8.50 14.01 22.54
C LYS A 39 -7.04 14.46 22.43
N LYS A 40 -6.74 15.61 23.00
CA LYS A 40 -5.40 16.19 22.95
C LYS A 40 -4.36 15.30 23.63
N TRP A 41 -3.19 15.17 23.02
CA TRP A 41 -2.02 14.53 23.60
C TRP A 41 -1.67 15.14 24.98
N ARG A 42 -1.29 14.31 25.94
CA ARG A 42 -0.93 14.73 27.29
C ARG A 42 0.57 14.56 27.52
N VAL A 43 1.15 15.48 28.29
CA VAL A 43 2.56 15.40 28.67
C VAL A 43 2.81 14.12 29.45
N GLY A 44 3.79 13.34 29.00
CA GLY A 44 4.13 12.03 29.57
C GLY A 44 3.61 10.83 28.77
N ASP A 45 2.66 11.03 27.82
CA ASP A 45 2.22 9.97 26.94
C ASP A 45 3.22 9.75 25.79
N ASP A 46 3.37 8.51 25.32
CA ASP A 46 4.08 8.22 24.08
C ASP A 46 3.30 8.79 22.88
N PRO A 47 3.87 9.77 22.14
CA PRO A 47 3.16 10.44 21.04
C PRO A 47 2.87 9.54 19.85
N TYR A 48 3.49 8.36 19.73
CA TYR A 48 3.29 7.40 18.65
C TYR A 48 2.31 6.27 18.95
N LYS A 49 1.95 6.10 20.24
CA LYS A 49 1.19 4.95 20.72
C LYS A 49 -0.16 4.75 20.05
N LEU A 50 -0.92 5.82 19.87
CA LEU A 50 -2.31 5.72 19.40
C LEU A 50 -2.43 5.70 17.87
N TYR A 51 -1.57 6.46 17.17
CA TYR A 51 -1.78 6.71 15.74
C TYR A 51 -0.59 6.30 14.86
N ALA A 52 0.48 5.74 15.45
CA ALA A 52 1.72 5.35 14.76
C ALA A 52 2.39 6.52 13.99
N PHE A 53 2.15 7.76 14.43
CA PHE A 53 2.85 8.98 14.04
C PHE A 53 2.90 9.95 15.25
N ASN A 54 3.70 11.00 15.18
CA ASN A 54 3.86 11.98 16.24
C ASN A 54 2.60 12.84 16.45
N GLN A 55 1.69 12.38 17.31
CA GLN A 55 0.44 13.09 17.63
C GLN A 55 0.71 14.51 18.13
N ARG A 56 1.72 14.70 18.98
CA ARG A 56 2.09 16.00 19.53
C ARG A 56 2.40 17.02 18.43
N GLU A 57 3.20 16.63 17.43
CA GLU A 57 3.52 17.52 16.31
C GLU A 57 2.31 17.75 15.40
N SER A 58 1.49 16.72 15.17
CA SER A 58 0.23 16.88 14.42
C SER A 58 -0.68 17.92 15.05
N GLU A 59 -0.80 17.95 16.36
CA GLU A 59 -1.67 18.88 17.10
C GLU A 59 -1.13 20.31 17.23
N ARG A 60 0.18 20.51 17.01
CA ARG A 60 0.79 21.85 16.94
C ARG A 60 0.53 22.57 15.65
N ILE A 61 0.17 21.84 14.61
CA ILE A 61 -0.04 22.36 13.27
C ILE A 61 -1.52 22.74 13.12
N ALA A 62 -1.77 23.96 12.65
CA ALA A 62 -3.12 24.44 12.39
C ALA A 62 -3.84 23.55 11.36
N SER A 63 -5.14 23.33 11.55
CA SER A 63 -5.96 22.56 10.63
C SER A 63 -6.03 23.18 9.23
N SER A 64 -5.86 24.50 9.13
CA SER A 64 -5.89 25.29 7.90
C SER A 64 -4.49 25.68 7.40
N ARG A 65 -3.44 24.94 7.78
CA ARG A 65 -2.08 25.30 7.37
C ARG A 65 -1.94 25.41 5.86
N VAL A 66 -1.06 26.31 5.41
CA VAL A 66 -0.62 26.41 4.02
C VAL A 66 0.45 25.35 3.80
N VAL A 67 0.32 24.60 2.72
CA VAL A 67 1.34 23.66 2.25
C VAL A 67 2.08 24.25 1.05
N PRO A 68 3.36 23.88 0.81
CA PRO A 68 4.10 24.34 -0.37
C PRO A 68 3.41 23.85 -1.65
N ASP A 69 3.41 24.64 -2.70
CA ASP A 69 2.99 24.21 -4.03
C ASP A 69 4.08 23.32 -4.63
N THR A 70 3.83 22.03 -4.69
CA THR A 70 4.78 21.00 -5.18
C THR A 70 4.50 20.60 -6.63
N ARG A 71 3.63 21.33 -7.34
CA ARG A 71 3.35 21.06 -8.74
C ARG A 71 4.53 21.43 -9.63
N LEU A 72 4.71 20.71 -10.72
CA LEU A 72 5.61 21.13 -11.77
C LEU A 72 5.24 22.53 -12.27
N PHE A 73 6.23 23.36 -12.58
CA PHE A 73 5.98 24.72 -13.09
C PHE A 73 5.02 24.72 -14.29
N ARG A 74 5.17 23.78 -15.22
CA ARG A 74 4.24 23.65 -16.37
C ARG A 74 2.80 23.43 -15.96
N CYS A 75 2.55 22.70 -14.88
CA CYS A 75 1.20 22.46 -14.36
C CYS A 75 0.53 23.75 -13.87
N THR A 76 1.31 24.72 -13.38
CA THR A 76 0.76 26.01 -12.90
C THR A 76 0.31 26.90 -14.05
N LEU A 77 0.74 26.61 -15.28
CA LEU A 77 0.35 27.32 -16.50
C LEU A 77 -0.88 26.73 -17.18
N LEU A 78 -1.31 25.54 -16.75
CA LEU A 78 -2.49 24.88 -17.29
C LEU A 78 -3.75 25.46 -16.65
N GLY A 79 -4.70 25.88 -17.49
CA GLY A 79 -6.04 26.26 -17.06
C GLY A 79 -6.99 25.06 -17.19
N TYR A 80 -7.77 24.80 -16.15
CA TYR A 80 -8.81 23.77 -16.19
C TYR A 80 -10.19 24.44 -16.28
N CYS A 81 -11.05 23.93 -17.17
CA CYS A 81 -12.42 24.42 -17.28
C CYS A 81 -13.19 24.20 -16.00
N THR A 82 -14.14 25.09 -15.70
CA THR A 82 -15.03 24.98 -14.55
C THR A 82 -16.17 23.97 -14.77
N ASP A 83 -16.44 23.61 -16.02
CA ASP A 83 -17.45 22.60 -16.40
C ASP A 83 -16.86 21.18 -16.29
N LEU A 84 -16.58 20.76 -15.06
CA LEU A 84 -16.09 19.42 -14.72
C LEU A 84 -17.15 18.66 -13.92
N PRO A 85 -17.18 17.32 -13.99
CA PRO A 85 -18.15 16.53 -13.25
C PRO A 85 -17.94 16.69 -11.73
N PRO A 86 -18.99 16.98 -10.94
CA PRO A 86 -18.84 17.12 -9.50
C PRO A 86 -18.57 15.77 -8.85
N THR A 87 -17.72 15.76 -7.83
CA THR A 87 -17.32 14.55 -7.10
C THR A 87 -17.91 14.47 -5.71
N SER A 88 -18.22 13.24 -5.26
CA SER A 88 -18.37 12.89 -3.85
C SER A 88 -17.04 12.36 -3.32
N ILE A 89 -16.49 12.99 -2.29
CA ILE A 89 -15.24 12.58 -1.65
C ILE A 89 -15.57 11.62 -0.50
N ILE A 90 -15.01 10.41 -0.55
CA ILE A 90 -15.24 9.35 0.44
C ILE A 90 -13.98 9.17 1.27
N ILE A 91 -14.10 9.36 2.59
CA ILE A 91 -13.04 9.23 3.57
C ILE A 91 -13.46 8.19 4.60
N THR A 92 -12.75 7.07 4.64
CA THR A 92 -12.97 6.02 5.66
C THR A 92 -11.94 6.15 6.76
N PHE A 93 -12.36 6.01 8.01
CA PHE A 93 -11.46 6.03 9.14
C PHE A 93 -11.93 5.12 10.29
N HIS A 94 -10.96 4.70 11.11
CA HIS A 94 -11.17 3.99 12.36
C HIS A 94 -10.17 4.50 13.39
N ASN A 95 -10.65 5.11 14.47
CA ASN A 95 -9.83 5.69 15.52
C ASN A 95 -8.74 6.65 14.99
N GLU A 96 -9.07 7.52 14.03
CA GLU A 96 -8.11 8.49 13.48
C GLU A 96 -7.90 9.66 14.43
N ALA A 97 -6.71 10.26 14.42
CA ALA A 97 -6.43 11.47 15.17
C ALA A 97 -7.29 12.63 14.66
N ARG A 98 -7.96 13.33 15.58
CA ARG A 98 -8.83 14.47 15.24
C ARG A 98 -8.09 15.58 14.50
N SER A 99 -6.80 15.77 14.82
CA SER A 99 -5.96 16.76 14.16
C SER A 99 -5.69 16.45 12.68
N THR A 100 -5.43 15.19 12.32
CA THR A 100 -5.23 14.78 10.93
C THR A 100 -6.54 14.73 10.16
N LEU A 101 -7.60 14.14 10.74
CA LEU A 101 -8.91 14.07 10.10
C LEU A 101 -9.46 15.46 9.78
N LEU A 102 -9.40 16.38 10.75
CA LEU A 102 -9.84 17.76 10.52
C LEU A 102 -8.98 18.47 9.47
N ARG A 103 -7.67 18.29 9.50
CA ARG A 103 -6.76 18.88 8.51
C ARG A 103 -7.01 18.35 7.10
N THR A 104 -7.33 17.05 6.96
CA THR A 104 -7.76 16.46 5.69
C THR A 104 -9.01 17.20 5.17
N ILE A 105 -10.06 17.32 5.97
CA ILE A 105 -11.30 17.98 5.57
C ILE A 105 -11.08 19.46 5.26
N ARG A 106 -10.32 20.17 6.12
CA ARG A 106 -9.98 21.59 5.90
C ARG A 106 -9.22 21.79 4.61
N SER A 107 -8.23 20.94 4.34
CA SER A 107 -7.45 21.05 3.08
C SER A 107 -8.34 20.89 1.84
N ILE A 108 -9.32 19.98 1.89
CA ILE A 108 -10.29 19.78 0.81
C ILE A 108 -11.17 21.04 0.65
N LEU A 109 -11.79 21.50 1.72
CA LEU A 109 -12.71 22.64 1.66
C LEU A 109 -11.99 23.92 1.20
N ASN A 110 -10.77 24.16 1.66
CA ASN A 110 -10.00 25.36 1.33
C ASN A 110 -9.37 25.36 -0.07
N ARG A 111 -9.23 24.17 -0.72
CA ARG A 111 -8.49 24.04 -1.98
C ARG A 111 -9.28 23.36 -3.09
N THR A 112 -10.59 23.21 -2.90
CA THR A 112 -11.46 22.61 -3.91
C THR A 112 -12.57 23.60 -4.26
N PRO A 113 -12.76 23.95 -5.55
CA PRO A 113 -13.88 24.79 -5.98
C PRO A 113 -15.23 24.20 -5.57
N MET A 114 -16.12 25.07 -5.06
CA MET A 114 -17.42 24.64 -4.48
C MET A 114 -18.31 23.88 -5.46
N ASN A 115 -18.29 24.24 -6.73
CA ASN A 115 -19.07 23.60 -7.78
C ASN A 115 -18.58 22.19 -8.12
N LEU A 116 -17.29 21.88 -7.88
CA LEU A 116 -16.70 20.57 -8.11
C LEU A 116 -16.86 19.61 -6.93
N LEU A 117 -17.10 20.16 -5.73
CA LEU A 117 -17.32 19.35 -4.53
C LEU A 117 -18.83 19.16 -4.28
N LYS A 118 -19.35 17.97 -4.55
CA LYS A 118 -20.74 17.63 -4.22
C LYS A 118 -20.92 17.50 -2.71
N GLU A 119 -20.07 16.68 -2.06
CA GLU A 119 -20.11 16.35 -0.64
C GLU A 119 -18.82 15.66 -0.19
N ILE A 120 -18.57 15.66 1.11
CA ILE A 120 -17.55 14.84 1.78
C ILE A 120 -18.29 13.82 2.64
N ILE A 121 -18.15 12.54 2.33
CA ILE A 121 -18.77 11.44 3.04
C ILE A 121 -17.71 10.79 3.93
N LEU A 122 -17.82 11.05 5.23
CA LEU A 122 -17.02 10.40 6.25
C LEU A 122 -17.66 9.06 6.60
N VAL A 123 -16.91 7.98 6.53
CA VAL A 123 -17.36 6.65 6.96
C VAL A 123 -16.54 6.25 8.18
N ASP A 124 -17.14 6.38 9.34
CA ASP A 124 -16.57 5.94 10.62
C ASP A 124 -16.75 4.43 10.77
N ASP A 125 -15.67 3.69 10.61
CA ASP A 125 -15.65 2.25 10.72
C ASP A 125 -15.55 1.80 12.17
N PHE A 126 -16.60 2.10 12.95
CA PHE A 126 -16.73 1.70 14.35
C PHE A 126 -15.60 2.23 15.25
N SER A 127 -15.26 3.52 15.16
CA SER A 127 -14.32 4.14 16.11
C SER A 127 -14.87 4.09 17.53
N ASN A 128 -13.97 4.12 18.53
CA ASN A 128 -14.33 4.05 19.95
C ASN A 128 -15.21 5.22 20.39
N ASP A 129 -15.05 6.39 19.75
CA ASP A 129 -15.79 7.59 20.07
C ASP A 129 -16.62 8.06 18.85
N PRO A 130 -17.95 7.97 18.91
CA PRO A 130 -18.83 8.42 17.82
C PRO A 130 -18.77 9.93 17.58
N GLU A 131 -18.30 10.71 18.55
CA GLU A 131 -18.15 12.15 18.40
C GLU A 131 -17.03 12.55 17.43
N ASP A 132 -16.10 11.65 17.11
CA ASP A 132 -15.06 11.89 16.09
C ASP A 132 -15.67 12.26 14.74
N CYS A 133 -16.79 11.65 14.39
CA CYS A 133 -17.54 11.93 13.16
C CYS A 133 -18.70 12.91 13.36
N ARG A 134 -19.49 12.73 14.43
CA ARG A 134 -20.73 13.46 14.62
C ARG A 134 -20.54 14.99 14.69
N GLN A 135 -19.48 15.45 15.36
CA GLN A 135 -19.20 16.88 15.47
C GLN A 135 -18.83 17.51 14.12
N LEU A 136 -18.24 16.74 13.21
CA LEU A 136 -17.83 17.19 11.88
C LEU A 136 -19.04 17.43 10.93
N LEU A 137 -20.24 16.96 11.28
CA LEU A 137 -21.49 17.29 10.55
C LEU A 137 -21.81 18.79 10.53
N LYS A 138 -21.19 19.58 11.40
CA LYS A 138 -21.32 21.03 11.41
C LYS A 138 -20.52 21.72 10.31
N LEU A 139 -19.60 20.98 9.67
CA LEU A 139 -18.81 21.48 8.56
C LEU A 139 -19.62 21.44 7.26
N PRO A 140 -19.41 22.41 6.34
CA PRO A 140 -20.15 22.47 5.10
C PRO A 140 -19.93 21.23 4.24
N LYS A 141 -20.99 20.74 3.61
CA LYS A 141 -20.98 19.56 2.71
C LYS A 141 -20.51 18.24 3.34
N VAL A 142 -20.28 18.18 4.64
CA VAL A 142 -19.84 16.95 5.34
C VAL A 142 -21.04 16.10 5.73
N LYS A 143 -20.97 14.83 5.42
CA LYS A 143 -21.88 13.77 5.89
C LYS A 143 -21.09 12.75 6.70
N CYS A 144 -21.73 12.14 7.70
CA CYS A 144 -21.14 11.11 8.53
C CYS A 144 -21.98 9.85 8.48
N LEU A 145 -21.38 8.76 8.11
CA LEU A 145 -21.91 7.39 8.21
C LEU A 145 -21.10 6.65 9.27
N ARG A 146 -21.76 5.93 10.16
CA ARG A 146 -21.07 5.11 11.15
C ARG A 146 -21.47 3.66 11.00
N ASN A 147 -20.48 2.76 10.94
CA ASN A 147 -20.71 1.33 10.97
C ASN A 147 -21.07 0.88 12.40
N ASN A 148 -21.92 -0.13 12.51
CA ASN A 148 -22.33 -0.69 13.81
C ASN A 148 -21.30 -1.67 14.39
N GLU A 149 -20.36 -2.12 13.55
CA GLU A 149 -19.22 -2.99 13.86
C GLU A 149 -18.08 -2.72 12.87
N ARG A 150 -16.89 -3.26 13.15
CA ARG A 150 -15.73 -3.15 12.24
C ARG A 150 -16.02 -3.85 10.91
N GLN A 151 -16.06 -3.10 9.84
CA GLN A 151 -16.27 -3.59 8.47
C GLN A 151 -14.99 -3.63 7.62
N GLY A 152 -14.00 -2.85 7.98
CA GLY A 152 -12.79 -2.65 7.20
C GLY A 152 -12.93 -1.66 6.05
N LEU A 153 -11.83 -1.44 5.34
CA LEU A 153 -11.71 -0.39 4.34
C LEU A 153 -12.69 -0.56 3.18
N VAL A 154 -12.73 -1.76 2.57
CA VAL A 154 -13.48 -1.97 1.32
C VAL A 154 -14.99 -1.84 1.51
N ARG A 155 -15.55 -2.46 2.57
CA ARG A 155 -16.99 -2.37 2.85
C ARG A 155 -17.39 -0.95 3.25
N SER A 156 -16.54 -0.24 3.99
CA SER A 156 -16.77 1.16 4.33
C SER A 156 -16.73 2.08 3.10
N ARG A 157 -15.79 1.87 2.17
CA ARG A 157 -15.74 2.60 0.90
C ARG A 157 -16.98 2.34 0.03
N ILE A 158 -17.42 1.09 -0.07
CA ILE A 158 -18.65 0.73 -0.78
C ILE A 158 -19.85 1.48 -0.17
N ARG A 159 -19.98 1.45 1.17
CA ARG A 159 -21.08 2.13 1.87
C ARG A 159 -21.09 3.64 1.59
N GLY A 160 -19.91 4.27 1.54
CA GLY A 160 -19.78 5.67 1.15
C GLY A 160 -20.19 5.92 -0.31
N ALA A 161 -19.75 5.05 -1.22
CA ALA A 161 -20.07 5.14 -2.65
C ALA A 161 -21.55 4.93 -2.94
N ASP A 162 -22.23 4.06 -2.20
CA ASP A 162 -23.66 3.78 -2.37
C ASP A 162 -24.57 4.99 -2.09
N VAL A 163 -24.18 5.84 -1.15
CA VAL A 163 -24.93 7.08 -0.82
C VAL A 163 -24.43 8.31 -1.56
N ALA A 164 -23.34 8.18 -2.32
CA ALA A 164 -22.73 9.29 -3.04
C ALA A 164 -23.64 9.82 -4.15
N GLN A 165 -23.75 11.16 -4.23
CA GLN A 165 -24.58 11.87 -5.21
C GLN A 165 -23.78 12.52 -6.34
N GLY A 166 -22.45 12.54 -6.25
CA GLY A 166 -21.56 13.00 -7.32
C GLY A 166 -21.53 12.01 -8.47
N THR A 167 -21.34 12.50 -9.68
CA THR A 167 -21.15 11.66 -10.87
C THR A 167 -19.81 10.95 -10.86
N THR A 168 -18.81 11.52 -10.15
CA THR A 168 -17.54 10.91 -9.89
C THR A 168 -17.36 10.63 -8.40
N LEU A 169 -16.53 9.62 -8.10
CA LEU A 169 -16.11 9.26 -6.76
C LEU A 169 -14.63 9.59 -6.59
N THR A 170 -14.31 10.27 -5.51
CA THR A 170 -12.93 10.51 -5.07
C THR A 170 -12.70 9.80 -3.74
N PHE A 171 -11.75 8.87 -3.69
CA PHE A 171 -11.36 8.21 -2.45
C PHE A 171 -10.10 8.87 -1.90
N LEU A 172 -10.11 9.17 -0.61
CA LEU A 172 -8.97 9.70 0.14
C LEU A 172 -8.86 9.00 1.48
N ASP A 173 -7.62 8.90 1.98
CA ASP A 173 -7.37 8.47 3.35
C ASP A 173 -7.61 9.62 4.34
N SER A 174 -7.84 9.28 5.60
CA SER A 174 -8.20 10.23 6.67
C SER A 174 -7.05 11.10 7.20
N HIS A 175 -5.85 10.93 6.65
CA HIS A 175 -4.61 11.61 7.02
C HIS A 175 -3.87 12.16 5.78
N CYS A 176 -4.65 12.79 4.90
CA CYS A 176 -4.17 13.47 3.69
C CYS A 176 -4.26 14.98 3.82
N GLU A 177 -3.47 15.70 3.03
CA GLU A 177 -3.61 17.13 2.80
C GLU A 177 -3.50 17.40 1.30
N VAL A 178 -4.61 17.81 0.68
CA VAL A 178 -4.62 18.09 -0.76
C VAL A 178 -3.85 19.39 -1.06
N ASN A 179 -3.19 19.45 -2.22
CA ASN A 179 -2.44 20.61 -2.66
C ASN A 179 -3.32 21.56 -3.50
N ARG A 180 -2.76 22.67 -3.95
CA ARG A 180 -3.43 23.64 -4.80
C ARG A 180 -3.86 23.00 -6.13
N ASP A 181 -5.10 23.30 -6.58
CA ASP A 181 -5.71 22.82 -7.84
C ASP A 181 -5.60 21.27 -8.03
N TRP A 182 -5.63 20.51 -6.94
CA TRP A 182 -5.39 19.08 -6.95
C TRP A 182 -6.46 18.27 -7.68
N LEU A 183 -7.72 18.70 -7.60
CA LEU A 183 -8.87 17.94 -8.09
C LEU A 183 -9.13 18.18 -9.58
N GLN A 184 -8.95 19.41 -10.05
CA GLN A 184 -9.26 19.80 -11.42
C GLN A 184 -8.54 18.96 -12.47
N PRO A 185 -7.22 18.68 -12.39
CA PRO A 185 -6.52 17.79 -13.32
C PRO A 185 -7.10 16.37 -13.36
N LEU A 186 -7.53 15.85 -12.21
CA LEU A 186 -8.11 14.51 -12.10
C LEU A 186 -9.48 14.45 -12.78
N LEU A 187 -10.37 15.39 -12.45
CA LEU A 187 -11.70 15.45 -13.05
C LEU A 187 -11.65 15.75 -14.55
N HIS A 188 -10.74 16.61 -14.97
CA HIS A 188 -10.48 16.86 -16.39
C HIS A 188 -10.11 15.57 -17.11
N ARG A 189 -9.19 14.78 -16.55
CA ARG A 189 -8.75 13.53 -17.15
C ARG A 189 -9.84 12.46 -17.20
N VAL A 190 -10.72 12.39 -16.21
CA VAL A 190 -11.91 11.50 -16.23
C VAL A 190 -12.90 11.95 -17.32
N LYS A 191 -13.08 13.27 -17.55
CA LYS A 191 -14.02 13.83 -18.53
C LYS A 191 -13.48 13.85 -19.96
N GLU A 192 -12.17 13.92 -20.18
CA GLU A 192 -11.49 14.35 -21.42
C GLU A 192 -11.90 13.59 -22.70
N VAL A 193 -12.44 12.41 -22.57
CA VAL A 193 -13.03 11.66 -23.70
C VAL A 193 -14.47 11.33 -23.34
N SER A 194 -15.40 11.99 -24.00
CA SER A 194 -16.85 11.88 -23.73
C SER A 194 -17.42 10.47 -23.88
N GLU A 195 -16.63 9.50 -24.36
CA GLU A 195 -17.01 8.11 -24.55
C GLU A 195 -16.21 7.11 -23.71
N ASP A 196 -15.14 7.55 -22.99
CA ASP A 196 -14.27 6.68 -22.19
C ASP A 196 -14.27 7.09 -20.71
N TYR A 197 -15.35 6.77 -20.00
CA TYR A 197 -15.50 6.94 -18.55
C TYR A 197 -14.78 5.85 -17.73
N THR A 198 -13.96 5.01 -18.39
CA THR A 198 -13.35 3.82 -17.78
C THR A 198 -12.00 4.09 -17.12
N ARG A 199 -11.55 5.35 -17.13
CA ARG A 199 -10.29 5.76 -16.52
C ARG A 199 -10.40 5.90 -15.00
N VAL A 200 -9.40 5.37 -14.32
CA VAL A 200 -9.18 5.60 -12.89
C VAL A 200 -7.89 6.40 -12.75
N VAL A 201 -7.97 7.57 -12.14
CA VAL A 201 -6.87 8.51 -12.09
C VAL A 201 -6.44 8.78 -10.65
N CYS A 202 -5.13 8.84 -10.42
CA CYS A 202 -4.51 9.07 -9.13
C CYS A 202 -3.69 10.36 -9.13
N PRO A 203 -3.62 11.09 -8.00
CA PRO A 203 -2.65 12.15 -7.82
C PRO A 203 -1.24 11.57 -7.64
N VAL A 204 -0.21 12.37 -7.82
CA VAL A 204 1.09 12.11 -7.23
C VAL A 204 0.97 12.26 -5.72
N ILE A 205 1.45 11.27 -4.98
CA ILE A 205 1.36 11.25 -3.52
C ILE A 205 2.61 11.86 -2.91
N ASP A 206 2.49 13.07 -2.36
CA ASP A 206 3.54 13.71 -1.58
C ASP A 206 3.62 13.12 -0.18
N ILE A 207 4.75 13.31 0.49
CA ILE A 207 5.00 12.75 1.82
C ILE A 207 4.69 13.80 2.88
N ILE A 208 3.87 13.43 3.86
CA ILE A 208 3.79 14.13 5.14
C ILE A 208 4.61 13.31 6.14
N HIS A 209 5.72 13.86 6.60
CA HIS A 209 6.66 13.13 7.45
C HIS A 209 6.02 12.81 8.81
N LEU A 210 6.03 11.54 9.21
CA LEU A 210 5.30 11.06 10.39
C LEU A 210 5.80 11.64 11.73
N ASP A 211 7.06 12.13 11.80
CA ASP A 211 7.64 12.70 13.03
C ASP A 211 7.49 14.22 13.09
N THR A 212 7.72 14.92 11.99
CA THR A 212 7.77 16.39 11.92
C THR A 212 6.55 17.01 11.26
N PHE A 213 5.73 16.22 10.59
CA PHE A 213 4.61 16.66 9.75
C PHE A 213 5.00 17.63 8.63
N ASN A 214 6.27 17.69 8.27
CA ASN A 214 6.71 18.45 7.10
C ASN A 214 6.10 17.87 5.82
N TYR A 215 5.58 18.72 4.96
CA TYR A 215 5.08 18.36 3.65
C TYR A 215 6.25 18.34 2.66
N ILE A 216 6.53 17.19 2.07
CA ILE A 216 7.72 16.94 1.24
C ILE A 216 7.27 16.49 -0.15
N GLU A 217 7.81 17.12 -1.17
CA GLU A 217 7.57 16.77 -2.56
C GLU A 217 8.07 15.37 -2.89
N SER A 218 7.25 14.61 -3.60
CA SER A 218 7.64 13.32 -4.19
C SER A 218 7.99 13.46 -5.67
N ALA A 219 8.82 12.56 -6.17
CA ALA A 219 9.18 12.51 -7.59
C ALA A 219 7.93 12.28 -8.45
N THR A 220 7.87 12.99 -9.59
CA THR A 220 6.74 12.94 -10.53
C THR A 220 6.79 11.78 -11.52
N GLU A 221 7.95 11.13 -11.67
CA GLU A 221 8.17 10.05 -12.65
C GLU A 221 8.09 8.65 -12.04
N LEU A 222 7.25 8.50 -11.02
CA LEU A 222 6.99 7.22 -10.38
C LEU A 222 5.67 6.63 -10.87
N ARG A 223 5.65 5.32 -10.96
CA ARG A 223 4.43 4.51 -11.16
C ARG A 223 4.34 3.41 -10.11
N GLY A 224 3.17 2.85 -9.90
CA GLY A 224 2.99 1.68 -9.05
C GLY A 224 3.37 0.41 -9.78
N GLY A 225 4.20 -0.43 -9.15
CA GLY A 225 4.52 -1.77 -9.56
C GLY A 225 4.29 -2.77 -8.43
N PHE A 226 4.59 -4.03 -8.67
CA PHE A 226 4.49 -5.08 -7.66
C PHE A 226 5.38 -6.27 -8.02
N ASP A 227 5.62 -7.11 -7.04
CA ASP A 227 6.29 -8.39 -7.21
C ASP A 227 5.32 -9.58 -7.15
N TRP A 228 5.80 -10.78 -7.42
CA TRP A 228 4.98 -11.98 -7.42
C TRP A 228 4.41 -12.35 -6.05
N SER A 229 4.87 -11.73 -4.97
CA SER A 229 4.26 -11.88 -3.64
C SER A 229 3.05 -10.97 -3.45
N LEU A 230 2.66 -10.19 -4.47
CA LEU A 230 1.68 -9.12 -4.39
C LEU A 230 2.06 -8.09 -3.32
N HIS A 231 3.30 -7.64 -3.34
CA HIS A 231 3.78 -6.52 -2.55
C HIS A 231 3.90 -5.29 -3.45
N PHE A 232 3.26 -4.17 -3.05
CA PHE A 232 3.29 -2.92 -3.79
C PHE A 232 4.65 -2.24 -3.66
N GLN A 233 5.14 -1.67 -4.76
CA GLN A 233 6.36 -0.87 -4.78
C GLN A 233 6.23 0.31 -5.74
N TRP A 234 6.89 1.41 -5.42
CA TRP A 234 7.06 2.52 -6.35
C TRP A 234 8.23 2.24 -7.28
N GLU A 235 8.01 2.42 -8.57
CA GLU A 235 9.00 2.19 -9.61
C GLU A 235 9.27 3.47 -10.40
N GLN A 236 10.53 3.67 -10.78
CA GLN A 236 10.88 4.68 -11.78
C GLN A 236 10.37 4.25 -13.15
N LEU A 237 9.98 5.21 -13.98
CA LEU A 237 9.76 4.95 -15.40
C LEU A 237 11.05 4.43 -16.03
N THR A 238 10.93 3.47 -16.97
CA THR A 238 12.11 3.00 -17.71
C THR A 238 12.70 4.12 -18.58
N PRO A 239 13.99 4.05 -18.96
CA PRO A 239 14.59 5.04 -19.86
C PRO A 239 13.79 5.25 -21.15
N GLU A 240 13.24 4.16 -21.71
CA GLU A 240 12.42 4.20 -22.93
C GLU A 240 11.08 4.91 -22.68
N GLN A 241 10.44 4.68 -21.53
CA GLN A 241 9.21 5.37 -21.15
C GLN A 241 9.47 6.86 -20.92
N LYS A 242 10.56 7.22 -20.24
CA LYS A 242 10.98 8.62 -20.05
C LYS A 242 11.26 9.31 -21.38
N ALA A 243 11.97 8.65 -22.28
CA ALA A 243 12.32 9.21 -23.61
C ALA A 243 11.08 9.47 -24.49
N ARG A 244 9.99 8.71 -24.32
CA ARG A 244 8.72 8.90 -25.04
C ARG A 244 7.86 10.03 -24.48
N ARG A 245 8.11 10.47 -23.25
CA ARG A 245 7.37 11.55 -22.60
C ARG A 245 7.92 12.90 -23.03
N LEU A 246 7.26 13.55 -23.97
CA LEU A 246 7.64 14.89 -24.46
C LEU A 246 7.18 16.00 -23.50
N ASP A 247 6.05 15.79 -22.81
CA ASP A 247 5.50 16.73 -21.83
C ASP A 247 5.42 16.05 -20.44
N PRO A 248 6.09 16.60 -19.41
CA PRO A 248 6.05 16.03 -18.06
C PRO A 248 4.67 16.16 -17.39
N THR A 249 3.75 16.93 -17.95
CA THR A 249 2.37 17.08 -17.43
C THR A 249 1.44 15.97 -17.89
N GLU A 250 1.82 15.19 -18.92
CA GLU A 250 1.01 14.08 -19.41
C GLU A 250 0.82 12.99 -18.33
N PRO A 251 -0.37 12.36 -18.28
CA PRO A 251 -0.63 11.25 -17.38
C PRO A 251 0.32 10.07 -17.58
N ILE A 252 0.65 9.39 -16.50
CA ILE A 252 1.50 8.20 -16.48
C ILE A 252 0.62 6.96 -16.30
N ARG A 253 0.59 6.07 -17.28
CA ARG A 253 -0.06 4.76 -17.11
C ARG A 253 0.66 3.95 -16.03
N THR A 254 -0.10 3.43 -15.07
CA THR A 254 0.44 2.67 -13.96
C THR A 254 -0.16 1.26 -13.91
N PRO A 255 0.65 0.20 -13.77
CA PRO A 255 0.12 -1.16 -13.62
C PRO A 255 -0.82 -1.31 -12.43
N ILE A 256 -0.48 -0.69 -11.32
CA ILE A 256 -1.17 -0.79 -10.03
C ILE A 256 -1.29 0.60 -9.41
N ILE A 257 -2.37 0.85 -8.69
CA ILE A 257 -2.51 2.02 -7.81
C ILE A 257 -2.10 1.67 -6.38
N ALA A 258 -1.66 2.69 -5.62
CA ALA A 258 -1.37 2.53 -4.18
C ALA A 258 -2.64 2.21 -3.36
N GLY A 259 -3.82 2.55 -3.88
CA GLY A 259 -5.12 2.14 -3.34
C GLY A 259 -5.81 3.16 -2.43
N GLY A 260 -5.07 4.13 -1.87
CA GLY A 260 -5.63 5.13 -0.97
C GLY A 260 -6.38 6.27 -1.69
N LEU A 261 -5.76 6.82 -2.71
CA LEU A 261 -6.13 8.08 -3.34
C LEU A 261 -6.37 7.91 -4.84
N PHE A 262 -7.61 8.04 -5.28
CA PHE A 262 -7.96 8.00 -6.70
C PHE A 262 -9.35 8.58 -6.99
N VAL A 263 -9.59 8.90 -8.24
CA VAL A 263 -10.86 9.39 -8.78
C VAL A 263 -11.31 8.49 -9.92
N MET A 264 -12.61 8.19 -9.97
CA MET A 264 -13.23 7.46 -11.06
C MET A 264 -14.70 7.83 -11.24
N ASP A 265 -15.26 7.50 -12.38
CA ASP A 265 -16.69 7.62 -12.62
C ASP A 265 -17.48 6.66 -11.70
N LYS A 266 -18.58 7.15 -11.14
CA LYS A 266 -19.41 6.35 -10.22
C LYS A 266 -20.08 5.17 -10.94
N SER A 267 -20.58 5.38 -12.16
CA SER A 267 -21.23 4.33 -12.92
C SER A 267 -20.24 3.21 -13.31
N TRP A 268 -18.99 3.59 -13.59
CA TRP A 268 -17.92 2.63 -13.85
C TRP A 268 -17.54 1.82 -12.61
N PHE A 269 -17.45 2.47 -11.43
CA PHE A 269 -17.26 1.77 -10.15
C PHE A 269 -18.34 0.74 -9.88
N ASP A 270 -19.61 1.12 -10.10
CA ASP A 270 -20.77 0.24 -9.93
C ASP A 270 -20.76 -0.89 -10.96
N TYR A 271 -20.50 -0.59 -12.24
CA TYR A 271 -20.43 -1.58 -13.34
C TYR A 271 -19.34 -2.63 -13.10
N LEU A 272 -18.18 -2.21 -12.62
CA LEU A 272 -17.09 -3.12 -12.27
C LEU A 272 -17.38 -3.99 -11.03
N GLY A 273 -18.52 -3.82 -10.36
CA GLY A 273 -18.90 -4.59 -9.18
C GLY A 273 -18.20 -4.14 -7.90
N LYS A 274 -17.87 -2.84 -7.82
CA LYS A 274 -17.30 -2.20 -6.61
C LYS A 274 -16.02 -2.89 -6.12
N TYR A 275 -15.90 -3.14 -4.83
CA TYR A 275 -14.81 -3.96 -4.26
C TYR A 275 -15.25 -5.39 -3.96
N ASP A 276 -14.29 -6.26 -3.69
CA ASP A 276 -14.53 -7.60 -3.16
C ASP A 276 -14.88 -7.51 -1.65
N MET A 277 -16.17 -7.66 -1.33
CA MET A 277 -16.70 -7.49 0.02
C MET A 277 -16.23 -8.55 1.03
N ASP A 278 -15.65 -9.66 0.56
CA ASP A 278 -15.12 -10.71 1.43
C ASP A 278 -13.66 -10.48 1.82
N MET A 279 -13.06 -9.39 1.36
CA MET A 279 -11.77 -8.91 1.87
C MET A 279 -11.96 -8.27 3.24
N ASP A 280 -11.02 -8.53 4.15
CA ASP A 280 -11.08 -8.05 5.52
C ASP A 280 -10.13 -6.88 5.77
N ILE A 281 -10.53 -5.99 6.62
CA ILE A 281 -9.81 -4.87 7.23
C ILE A 281 -9.05 -4.01 6.22
N TRP A 282 -7.88 -4.46 5.75
CA TRP A 282 -6.98 -3.71 4.88
C TRP A 282 -5.98 -4.63 4.18
N GLY A 283 -5.54 -4.22 2.99
CA GLY A 283 -4.45 -4.83 2.21
C GLY A 283 -4.95 -5.78 1.13
N GLY A 284 -4.33 -5.72 -0.04
CA GLY A 284 -4.66 -6.55 -1.21
C GLY A 284 -5.77 -5.99 -2.11
N GLU A 285 -6.61 -5.07 -1.62
CA GLU A 285 -7.70 -4.46 -2.38
C GLU A 285 -7.20 -3.61 -3.55
N ASN A 286 -6.03 -3.00 -3.40
CA ASN A 286 -5.40 -2.20 -4.46
C ASN A 286 -5.01 -3.07 -5.67
N PHE A 287 -4.54 -4.30 -5.46
CA PHE A 287 -4.26 -5.26 -6.54
C PHE A 287 -5.55 -5.70 -7.21
N GLU A 288 -6.56 -6.07 -6.41
CA GLU A 288 -7.84 -6.56 -6.90
C GLU A 288 -8.52 -5.53 -7.83
N ILE A 289 -8.66 -4.29 -7.37
CA ILE A 289 -9.27 -3.24 -8.19
C ILE A 289 -8.42 -2.90 -9.41
N SER A 290 -7.09 -2.89 -9.29
CA SER A 290 -6.19 -2.57 -10.38
C SER A 290 -6.24 -3.61 -11.50
N PHE A 291 -6.16 -4.89 -11.16
CA PHE A 291 -6.29 -5.96 -12.16
C PHE A 291 -7.65 -5.92 -12.82
N ARG A 292 -8.72 -5.75 -12.04
CA ARG A 292 -10.08 -5.68 -12.55
C ARG A 292 -10.29 -4.51 -13.50
N VAL A 293 -9.82 -3.31 -13.15
CA VAL A 293 -9.92 -2.14 -14.03
C VAL A 293 -9.22 -2.42 -15.36
N TRP A 294 -7.96 -2.85 -15.35
CA TRP A 294 -7.21 -3.12 -16.57
C TRP A 294 -7.79 -4.25 -17.40
N MET A 295 -8.04 -5.39 -16.76
CA MET A 295 -8.48 -6.60 -17.48
C MET A 295 -9.91 -6.47 -18.02
N CYS A 296 -10.75 -5.64 -17.40
CA CYS A 296 -12.13 -5.45 -17.82
C CYS A 296 -12.36 -4.22 -18.72
N GLY A 297 -11.28 -3.64 -19.27
CA GLY A 297 -11.36 -2.64 -20.35
C GLY A 297 -11.10 -1.20 -19.94
N GLY A 298 -10.76 -0.92 -18.65
CA GLY A 298 -10.38 0.41 -18.20
C GLY A 298 -8.88 0.68 -18.23
N SER A 299 -8.47 1.77 -17.60
CA SER A 299 -7.07 2.15 -17.42
C SER A 299 -6.80 2.79 -16.07
N LEU A 300 -5.55 2.69 -15.59
CA LEU A 300 -5.06 3.35 -14.40
C LEU A 300 -3.98 4.37 -14.78
N GLU A 301 -4.10 5.59 -14.28
CA GLU A 301 -3.18 6.68 -14.60
C GLU A 301 -2.83 7.50 -13.37
N ILE A 302 -1.57 7.96 -13.29
CA ILE A 302 -1.13 8.98 -12.33
C ILE A 302 -1.06 10.30 -13.07
N VAL A 303 -1.70 11.33 -12.53
CA VAL A 303 -1.77 12.67 -13.12
C VAL A 303 -0.76 13.58 -12.44
N PRO A 304 0.36 13.94 -13.10
CA PRO A 304 1.47 14.69 -12.47
C PRO A 304 1.08 16.07 -11.93
N CYS A 305 0.06 16.70 -12.51
CA CYS A 305 -0.41 18.01 -12.08
C CYS A 305 -1.33 17.99 -10.85
N SER A 306 -1.73 16.82 -10.38
CA SER A 306 -2.46 16.66 -9.13
C SER A 306 -1.53 16.17 -8.03
N ARG A 307 -1.52 16.87 -6.89
CA ARG A 307 -0.64 16.57 -5.74
C ARG A 307 -1.44 16.46 -4.47
N VAL A 308 -1.21 15.39 -3.71
CA VAL A 308 -1.85 15.17 -2.40
C VAL A 308 -0.83 14.61 -1.43
N GLY A 309 -0.62 15.28 -0.30
CA GLY A 309 0.23 14.79 0.76
C GLY A 309 -0.46 13.72 1.60
N HIS A 310 0.28 12.69 1.99
CA HIS A 310 -0.20 11.56 2.79
C HIS A 310 0.79 11.24 3.92
N VAL A 311 0.29 10.94 5.12
CA VAL A 311 1.11 10.50 6.25
C VAL A 311 1.39 9.00 6.11
N PHE A 312 2.63 8.64 5.74
CA PHE A 312 3.04 7.24 5.67
C PHE A 312 3.45 6.72 7.04
N ARG A 313 2.71 5.75 7.57
CA ARG A 313 2.95 5.09 8.85
C ARG A 313 3.87 3.89 8.67
N LYS A 314 4.75 3.62 9.66
CA LYS A 314 5.61 2.42 9.66
C LYS A 314 4.85 1.15 10.07
N LYS A 315 3.75 1.30 10.82
CA LYS A 315 2.89 0.22 11.29
C LYS A 315 1.43 0.66 11.33
N HIS A 316 0.52 -0.28 11.29
CA HIS A 316 -0.91 0.01 11.45
C HIS A 316 -1.23 0.35 12.91
N PRO A 317 -1.98 1.43 13.20
CA PRO A 317 -2.34 1.81 14.57
C PRO A 317 -3.55 1.04 15.10
N TYR A 318 -4.06 0.07 14.38
CA TYR A 318 -5.27 -0.69 14.73
C TYR A 318 -5.02 -2.19 14.68
N VAL A 319 -5.93 -2.94 15.33
CA VAL A 319 -5.84 -4.40 15.45
C VAL A 319 -6.48 -5.07 14.23
N PHE A 320 -5.85 -6.15 13.78
CA PHE A 320 -6.41 -7.10 12.83
C PHE A 320 -6.90 -8.32 13.62
N PRO A 321 -8.18 -8.67 13.61
CA PRO A 321 -8.72 -9.78 14.42
C PRO A 321 -7.99 -11.11 14.20
N ASP A 322 -7.63 -11.42 12.95
CA ASP A 322 -6.92 -12.65 12.58
C ASP A 322 -5.40 -12.45 12.48
N GLY A 323 -4.89 -11.28 12.89
CA GLY A 323 -3.52 -10.85 12.69
C GLY A 323 -3.28 -10.24 11.31
N ASN A 324 -2.35 -9.29 11.23
CA ASN A 324 -2.07 -8.52 10.01
C ASN A 324 -1.66 -9.43 8.85
N ALA A 325 -0.68 -10.32 9.07
CA ALA A 325 -0.18 -11.24 8.06
C ALA A 325 -1.27 -12.16 7.49
N ASN A 326 -2.10 -12.74 8.35
CA ASN A 326 -3.18 -13.63 7.92
C ASN A 326 -4.24 -12.89 7.09
N THR A 327 -4.62 -11.69 7.50
CA THR A 327 -5.58 -10.86 6.78
C THR A 327 -5.04 -10.47 5.40
N TYR A 328 -3.77 -10.04 5.33
CA TYR A 328 -3.13 -9.69 4.07
C TYR A 328 -3.03 -10.89 3.12
N ILE A 329 -2.63 -12.07 3.62
CA ILE A 329 -2.58 -13.31 2.84
C ILE A 329 -3.97 -13.69 2.33
N LYS A 330 -5.01 -13.64 3.18
CA LYS A 330 -6.39 -13.92 2.77
C LYS A 330 -6.78 -13.04 1.58
N ASN A 331 -6.59 -11.73 1.70
CA ASN A 331 -6.99 -10.77 0.70
C ASN A 331 -6.18 -10.92 -0.62
N THR A 332 -4.85 -11.04 -0.53
CA THR A 332 -4.00 -11.22 -1.71
C THR A 332 -4.21 -12.58 -2.39
N LYS A 333 -4.50 -13.63 -1.61
CA LYS A 333 -4.86 -14.95 -2.16
C LYS A 333 -6.17 -14.88 -2.94
N ARG A 334 -7.20 -14.19 -2.44
CA ARG A 334 -8.44 -13.94 -3.18
C ARG A 334 -8.16 -13.26 -4.51
N THR A 335 -7.29 -12.23 -4.50
CA THR A 335 -6.87 -11.54 -5.72
C THR A 335 -6.17 -12.49 -6.70
N ALA A 336 -5.22 -13.29 -6.21
CA ALA A 336 -4.49 -14.25 -7.05
C ALA A 336 -5.40 -15.31 -7.67
N GLU A 337 -6.30 -15.89 -6.88
CA GLU A 337 -7.24 -16.93 -7.34
C GLU A 337 -8.25 -16.41 -8.37
N VAL A 338 -8.71 -15.17 -8.22
CA VAL A 338 -9.70 -14.60 -9.15
C VAL A 338 -9.04 -14.05 -10.41
N TRP A 339 -7.87 -13.41 -10.33
CA TRP A 339 -7.36 -12.55 -11.41
C TRP A 339 -6.09 -13.06 -12.09
N MET A 340 -5.23 -13.86 -11.42
CA MET A 340 -3.91 -14.19 -11.95
C MET A 340 -3.85 -15.44 -12.83
N ASP A 341 -4.94 -16.11 -13.09
CA ASP A 341 -5.03 -17.32 -13.91
C ASP A 341 -3.97 -18.37 -13.48
N GLU A 342 -3.25 -18.98 -14.42
CA GLU A 342 -2.14 -19.89 -14.15
C GLU A 342 -0.93 -19.21 -13.46
N TYR A 343 -0.79 -17.90 -13.59
CA TYR A 343 0.31 -17.15 -12.97
C TYR A 343 0.21 -17.07 -11.45
N LYS A 344 -0.91 -17.43 -10.83
CA LYS A 344 -1.02 -17.56 -9.37
C LYS A 344 -0.02 -18.55 -8.76
N GLN A 345 0.53 -19.47 -9.57
CA GLN A 345 1.62 -20.35 -9.13
C GLN A 345 2.85 -19.57 -8.66
N TYR A 346 3.17 -18.41 -9.28
CA TYR A 346 4.30 -17.57 -8.88
C TYR A 346 3.99 -16.79 -7.59
N TYR A 347 2.73 -16.43 -7.34
CA TYR A 347 2.32 -15.92 -6.04
C TYR A 347 2.53 -16.98 -4.94
N TYR A 348 2.13 -18.22 -5.17
CA TYR A 348 2.36 -19.30 -4.22
C TYR A 348 3.84 -19.66 -4.07
N ALA A 349 4.61 -19.59 -5.14
CA ALA A 349 6.06 -19.79 -5.06
C ALA A 349 6.76 -18.69 -4.24
N SER A 350 6.21 -17.47 -4.22
CA SER A 350 6.70 -16.36 -3.38
C SER A 350 6.16 -16.41 -1.95
N ARG A 351 4.96 -16.97 -1.76
CA ARG A 351 4.27 -17.10 -0.46
C ARG A 351 3.76 -18.52 -0.24
N PRO A 352 4.68 -19.49 -0.02
CA PRO A 352 4.32 -20.91 0.04
C PRO A 352 3.28 -21.24 1.12
N PHE A 353 3.30 -20.52 2.23
CA PHE A 353 2.34 -20.72 3.32
C PHE A 353 0.94 -20.20 3.01
N ALA A 354 0.77 -19.41 1.94
CA ALA A 354 -0.55 -19.00 1.47
C ALA A 354 -1.37 -20.17 0.91
N LEU A 355 -0.74 -21.25 0.43
CA LEU A 355 -1.44 -22.44 -0.08
C LEU A 355 -2.43 -23.01 0.96
N GLU A 356 -2.03 -23.09 2.21
CA GLU A 356 -2.79 -23.72 3.29
C GLU A 356 -3.79 -22.75 3.97
N ARG A 357 -3.74 -21.45 3.66
CA ARG A 357 -4.59 -20.45 4.31
C ARG A 357 -5.99 -20.42 3.69
N PRO A 358 -7.05 -20.42 4.50
CA PRO A 358 -8.40 -20.23 4.00
C PRO A 358 -8.58 -18.80 3.47
N PHE A 359 -9.36 -18.64 2.39
CA PHE A 359 -9.63 -17.37 1.75
C PHE A 359 -11.10 -17.10 1.43
N GLY A 360 -12.00 -18.01 1.88
CA GLY A 360 -13.44 -17.88 1.70
C GLY A 360 -13.92 -18.21 0.27
N ASN A 361 -15.19 -17.96 0.00
CA ASN A 361 -15.79 -18.20 -1.31
C ASN A 361 -15.45 -17.07 -2.29
N ILE A 362 -15.05 -17.42 -3.50
CA ILE A 362 -14.74 -16.47 -4.59
C ILE A 362 -15.67 -16.59 -5.81
N GLU A 363 -16.69 -17.43 -5.73
CA GLU A 363 -17.57 -17.73 -6.88
C GLU A 363 -18.24 -16.48 -7.42
N SER A 364 -18.69 -15.59 -6.56
CA SER A 364 -19.29 -14.30 -6.95
C SER A 364 -18.33 -13.44 -7.77
N ARG A 365 -17.03 -13.44 -7.42
CA ARG A 365 -16.00 -12.67 -8.13
C ARG A 365 -15.60 -13.33 -9.45
N LEU A 366 -15.52 -14.66 -9.51
CA LEU A 366 -15.31 -15.39 -10.77
C LEU A 366 -16.48 -15.17 -11.76
N ASN A 367 -17.71 -15.20 -11.27
CA ASN A 367 -18.89 -14.91 -12.06
C ASN A 367 -18.89 -13.44 -12.55
N LEU A 368 -18.53 -12.49 -11.71
CA LEU A 368 -18.37 -11.10 -12.09
C LEU A 368 -17.34 -10.96 -13.23
N ARG A 369 -16.15 -11.54 -13.08
CA ARG A 369 -15.08 -11.53 -14.09
C ARG A 369 -15.56 -12.09 -15.42
N LYS A 370 -16.30 -13.22 -15.38
CA LYS A 370 -16.88 -13.87 -16.57
C LYS A 370 -17.92 -12.96 -17.24
N ASN A 371 -18.85 -12.39 -16.46
CA ASN A 371 -19.93 -11.54 -16.96
C ASN A 371 -19.39 -10.25 -17.60
N LEU A 372 -18.34 -9.66 -17.03
CA LEU A 372 -17.64 -8.50 -17.58
C LEU A 372 -16.77 -8.85 -18.80
N ARG A 373 -16.61 -10.13 -19.13
CA ARG A 373 -15.76 -10.63 -20.23
C ARG A 373 -14.33 -10.10 -20.14
N CYS A 374 -13.77 -10.10 -18.94
CA CYS A 374 -12.44 -9.55 -18.71
C CYS A 374 -11.35 -10.35 -19.40
N ARG A 375 -10.29 -9.67 -19.79
CA ARG A 375 -9.10 -10.26 -20.43
C ARG A 375 -8.33 -11.14 -19.45
N SER A 376 -7.40 -11.97 -19.99
CA SER A 376 -6.54 -12.85 -19.18
C SER A 376 -5.43 -12.07 -18.47
N PHE A 377 -4.86 -12.64 -17.43
CA PHE A 377 -3.69 -12.08 -16.75
C PHE A 377 -2.45 -12.07 -17.67
N LYS A 378 -2.35 -13.04 -18.59
CA LYS A 378 -1.35 -13.02 -19.65
C LYS A 378 -1.42 -11.73 -20.45
N TRP A 379 -2.64 -11.34 -20.89
CA TRP A 379 -2.83 -10.06 -21.60
C TRP A 379 -2.37 -8.88 -20.75
N TYR A 380 -2.67 -8.89 -19.44
CA TYR A 380 -2.22 -7.83 -18.51
C TYR A 380 -0.70 -7.72 -18.47
N LEU A 381 0.01 -8.85 -18.35
CA LEU A 381 1.48 -8.87 -18.36
C LEU A 381 2.05 -8.34 -19.68
N GLU A 382 1.47 -8.73 -20.83
CA GLU A 382 1.99 -8.34 -22.14
C GLU A 382 1.68 -6.87 -22.50
N ASN A 383 0.57 -6.30 -22.03
CA ASN A 383 0.08 -5.00 -22.49
C ASN A 383 0.13 -3.89 -21.43
N VAL A 384 0.16 -4.26 -20.16
CA VAL A 384 0.13 -3.31 -19.03
C VAL A 384 1.44 -3.31 -18.25
N TYR A 385 2.00 -4.49 -17.95
CA TYR A 385 3.19 -4.60 -17.13
C TYR A 385 4.22 -5.61 -17.69
N PRO A 386 4.74 -5.35 -18.91
CA PRO A 386 5.72 -6.25 -19.54
C PRO A 386 7.07 -6.30 -18.80
N GLU A 387 7.35 -5.34 -17.92
CA GLU A 387 8.57 -5.30 -17.11
C GLU A 387 8.55 -6.33 -15.98
N LEU A 388 7.39 -6.82 -15.55
CA LEU A 388 7.31 -7.88 -14.55
C LEU A 388 7.76 -9.21 -15.16
N ARG A 389 9.01 -9.57 -14.89
CA ARG A 389 9.59 -10.80 -15.41
C ARG A 389 8.92 -12.02 -14.81
N VAL A 390 8.47 -12.94 -15.67
CA VAL A 390 7.94 -14.22 -15.24
C VAL A 390 9.12 -15.11 -14.86
N PRO A 391 9.19 -15.66 -13.62
CA PRO A 391 10.24 -16.56 -13.21
C PRO A 391 10.27 -17.82 -14.09
N LYS A 392 11.47 -18.38 -14.30
CA LYS A 392 11.63 -19.62 -15.08
C LYS A 392 11.13 -20.85 -14.33
N ASP A 393 11.15 -20.80 -13.00
CA ASP A 393 10.75 -21.88 -12.11
C ASP A 393 9.77 -21.34 -11.05
N SER A 394 8.71 -22.08 -10.80
CA SER A 394 7.73 -21.82 -9.74
C SER A 394 7.72 -22.92 -8.69
N SER A 395 8.70 -23.85 -8.72
CA SER A 395 8.78 -24.92 -7.73
C SER A 395 9.04 -24.37 -6.33
N ILE A 396 8.32 -24.93 -5.37
CA ILE A 396 8.45 -24.58 -3.96
C ILE A 396 9.19 -25.73 -3.28
N GLN A 397 10.35 -25.44 -2.71
CA GLN A 397 11.03 -26.37 -1.82
C GLN A 397 10.65 -26.05 -0.38
N LYS A 398 9.94 -26.96 0.27
CA LYS A 398 9.49 -26.81 1.65
C LYS A 398 9.95 -27.98 2.50
N GLY A 399 10.48 -27.71 3.68
CA GLY A 399 10.97 -28.77 4.56
C GLY A 399 11.69 -28.26 5.80
N SER A 400 12.19 -29.18 6.61
CA SER A 400 13.03 -28.84 7.76
C SER A 400 14.49 -28.70 7.37
N ILE A 401 15.14 -27.65 7.86
CA ILE A 401 16.59 -27.42 7.74
C ILE A 401 17.25 -28.14 8.91
N ARG A 402 18.04 -29.17 8.63
CA ARG A 402 18.57 -30.08 9.65
C ARG A 402 20.08 -30.04 9.69
N GLN A 403 20.61 -30.15 10.90
CA GLN A 403 21.99 -30.46 11.19
C GLN A 403 22.02 -31.68 12.10
N ARG A 404 22.38 -32.85 11.54
CA ARG A 404 22.30 -34.17 12.22
C ARG A 404 20.87 -34.45 12.70
N GLN A 405 20.66 -34.58 14.04
CA GLN A 405 19.33 -34.83 14.65
C GLN A 405 18.61 -33.56 15.12
N LYS A 406 19.18 -32.38 14.89
CA LYS A 406 18.61 -31.08 15.30
C LYS A 406 18.08 -30.34 14.08
N CYS A 407 16.99 -29.62 14.26
CA CYS A 407 16.34 -28.78 13.26
C CYS A 407 16.48 -27.31 13.61
N LEU A 408 16.64 -26.47 12.59
CA LEU A 408 16.58 -25.02 12.73
C LEU A 408 15.15 -24.65 13.14
N GLU A 409 15.01 -23.95 14.25
CA GLU A 409 13.73 -23.57 14.86
C GLU A 409 13.65 -22.09 15.12
N SER A 410 12.51 -21.48 14.81
CA SER A 410 12.22 -20.10 15.13
C SER A 410 11.73 -19.95 16.57
N GLN A 411 12.25 -18.93 17.28
CA GLN A 411 11.81 -18.54 18.61
C GLN A 411 10.90 -17.31 18.51
N LYS A 412 9.66 -17.49 18.05
CA LYS A 412 8.69 -16.39 17.99
C LYS A 412 8.29 -15.94 19.38
N GLN A 413 8.49 -14.64 19.67
CA GLN A 413 7.89 -13.98 20.81
C GLN A 413 6.79 -13.02 20.32
N LYS A 414 5.66 -12.96 21.03
CA LYS A 414 4.61 -11.99 20.75
C LYS A 414 5.18 -10.58 20.84
N ASP A 415 4.90 -9.76 19.82
CA ASP A 415 5.25 -8.32 19.76
C ASP A 415 6.73 -7.96 19.51
N GLN A 416 7.59 -8.90 19.10
CA GLN A 416 8.96 -8.57 18.68
C GLN A 416 9.08 -8.48 17.16
N GLU A 417 9.71 -7.41 16.66
CA GLU A 417 10.03 -7.20 15.23
C GLU A 417 11.12 -8.16 14.72
N ILE A 418 11.93 -8.70 15.63
CA ILE A 418 13.04 -9.62 15.37
C ILE A 418 12.83 -10.88 16.19
N SER A 419 12.89 -12.04 15.54
CA SER A 419 12.82 -13.35 16.22
C SER A 419 14.16 -14.07 16.11
N ASN A 420 14.59 -14.68 17.21
CA ASN A 420 15.83 -15.46 17.25
C ASN A 420 15.63 -16.86 16.71
N LEU A 421 16.73 -17.51 16.40
CA LEU A 421 16.82 -18.87 15.91
C LEU A 421 17.57 -19.75 16.92
N LYS A 422 17.25 -21.03 16.94
CA LYS A 422 17.99 -22.04 17.70
C LYS A 422 18.00 -23.38 16.96
N LEU A 423 18.88 -24.29 17.41
CA LEU A 423 18.80 -25.70 17.06
C LEU A 423 18.07 -26.47 18.15
N SER A 424 17.00 -27.17 17.77
CA SER A 424 16.20 -28.01 18.65
C SER A 424 16.08 -29.44 18.10
N PRO A 425 15.76 -30.44 18.92
CA PRO A 425 15.41 -31.75 18.40
C PRO A 425 14.33 -31.64 17.32
N CYS A 426 14.48 -32.40 16.22
CA CYS A 426 13.50 -32.36 15.14
C CYS A 426 12.17 -32.95 15.61
N VAL A 427 11.09 -32.20 15.36
CA VAL A 427 9.71 -32.62 15.65
C VAL A 427 9.13 -33.31 14.41
N LYS A 428 8.25 -34.31 14.61
CA LYS A 428 7.54 -34.95 13.49
C LYS A 428 6.61 -33.95 12.81
N THR A 429 6.51 -34.01 11.49
CA THR A 429 5.71 -33.07 10.68
C THR A 429 4.22 -33.02 11.03
N GLU A 430 3.70 -34.04 11.69
CA GLU A 430 2.30 -34.12 12.12
C GLU A 430 2.01 -33.36 13.44
N ASP A 431 3.04 -32.98 14.18
CA ASP A 431 2.88 -32.30 15.45
C ASP A 431 2.63 -30.78 15.25
N LYS A 432 1.81 -30.19 16.14
CA LYS A 432 1.51 -28.75 16.09
C LYS A 432 2.76 -27.87 16.19
N ASP A 433 3.79 -28.35 16.88
CA ASP A 433 5.04 -27.63 17.11
C ASP A 433 6.00 -27.73 15.90
N ALA A 434 5.71 -28.60 14.92
CA ALA A 434 6.52 -28.72 13.71
C ALA A 434 6.56 -27.42 12.87
N LYS A 435 5.56 -26.56 12.99
CA LYS A 435 5.47 -25.30 12.23
C LYS A 435 6.68 -24.38 12.45
N SER A 436 7.26 -24.39 13.65
CA SER A 436 8.45 -23.58 13.99
C SER A 436 9.73 -24.12 13.34
N GLN A 437 9.71 -25.31 12.76
CA GLN A 437 10.87 -25.97 12.12
C GLN A 437 10.70 -26.18 10.61
N ILE A 438 9.58 -25.74 10.01
CA ILE A 438 9.32 -25.86 8.57
C ILE A 438 9.69 -24.54 7.87
N TRP A 439 10.56 -24.66 6.89
CA TRP A 439 11.10 -23.56 6.10
C TRP A 439 10.72 -23.70 4.63
N ALA A 440 10.55 -22.60 3.95
CA ALA A 440 10.33 -22.57 2.50
C ALA A 440 11.45 -21.79 1.82
N PHE A 441 11.95 -22.34 0.73
CA PHE A 441 12.93 -21.71 -0.16
C PHE A 441 12.17 -21.14 -1.35
N THR A 442 12.33 -19.84 -1.60
CA THR A 442 11.68 -19.16 -2.71
C THR A 442 12.61 -19.03 -3.91
N TYR A 443 12.04 -18.80 -5.09
CA TYR A 443 12.83 -18.46 -6.29
C TYR A 443 13.55 -17.10 -6.17
N THR A 444 13.13 -16.23 -5.22
CA THR A 444 13.80 -14.97 -4.89
C THR A 444 14.99 -15.14 -3.96
N GLN A 445 15.45 -16.40 -3.78
CA GLN A 445 16.56 -16.76 -2.90
C GLN A 445 16.31 -16.42 -1.42
N GLN A 446 15.06 -16.35 -0.99
CA GLN A 446 14.71 -16.15 0.41
C GLN A 446 14.39 -17.49 1.08
N ILE A 447 14.83 -17.63 2.33
CA ILE A 447 14.44 -18.74 3.20
C ILE A 447 13.50 -18.15 4.24
N LEU A 448 12.28 -18.63 4.25
CA LEU A 448 11.24 -18.00 5.05
C LEU A 448 10.39 -18.99 5.85
N GLN A 449 9.77 -18.46 6.88
CA GLN A 449 8.75 -19.09 7.66
C GLN A 449 7.59 -18.09 7.87
N GLU A 450 6.42 -18.40 7.32
CA GLU A 450 5.27 -17.47 7.23
C GLU A 450 5.65 -16.17 6.51
N GLU A 451 5.66 -15.02 7.20
CA GLU A 451 6.01 -13.71 6.66
C GLU A 451 7.44 -13.27 7.02
N LEU A 452 8.18 -14.11 7.74
CA LEU A 452 9.51 -13.80 8.24
C LEU A 452 10.58 -14.53 7.43
N CYS A 453 11.63 -13.79 7.03
CA CYS A 453 12.78 -14.28 6.28
C CYS A 453 14.01 -14.37 7.16
N LEU A 454 14.86 -15.39 6.91
CA LEU A 454 16.20 -15.42 7.44
C LEU A 454 16.98 -14.19 6.96
N SER A 455 17.58 -13.47 7.89
CA SER A 455 18.31 -12.22 7.62
C SER A 455 19.56 -12.17 8.47
N VAL A 456 20.67 -11.73 7.88
CA VAL A 456 21.87 -11.36 8.64
C VAL A 456 21.73 -9.95 9.21
N ILE A 457 22.19 -9.73 10.44
CA ILE A 457 22.17 -8.38 11.03
C ILE A 457 23.24 -7.50 10.36
N THR A 458 24.41 -8.07 10.09
CA THR A 458 25.51 -7.41 9.38
C THR A 458 26.14 -8.39 8.37
N LEU A 459 26.94 -7.86 7.44
CA LEU A 459 27.58 -8.66 6.40
C LEU A 459 28.99 -9.17 6.79
N PHE A 460 29.30 -9.25 8.07
CA PHE A 460 30.62 -9.68 8.58
C PHE A 460 30.55 -11.08 9.21
N PRO A 461 31.69 -11.82 9.22
CA PRO A 461 31.79 -13.09 9.91
C PRO A 461 31.39 -12.99 11.38
N GLY A 462 30.70 -13.99 11.91
CA GLY A 462 30.15 -14.02 13.26
C GLY A 462 28.83 -13.24 13.42
N ALA A 463 28.30 -12.66 12.34
CA ALA A 463 27.02 -11.94 12.42
C ALA A 463 25.86 -12.89 12.75
N PRO A 464 25.02 -12.55 13.74
CA PRO A 464 23.81 -13.32 14.05
C PRO A 464 22.83 -13.37 12.87
N VAL A 465 22.22 -14.53 12.69
CA VAL A 465 21.11 -14.73 11.77
C VAL A 465 19.81 -14.72 12.57
N VAL A 466 18.87 -13.92 12.10
CA VAL A 466 17.58 -13.67 12.75
C VAL A 466 16.45 -13.79 11.77
N LEU A 467 15.20 -13.80 12.26
CA LEU A 467 14.01 -13.67 11.45
C LEU A 467 13.48 -12.25 11.53
N VAL A 468 13.24 -11.65 10.38
CA VAL A 468 12.61 -10.33 10.22
C VAL A 468 11.57 -10.38 9.11
N LEU A 469 10.70 -9.38 9.03
CA LEU A 469 9.75 -9.28 7.92
C LEU A 469 10.46 -9.37 6.58
N CYS A 470 9.94 -10.21 5.69
CA CYS A 470 10.48 -10.37 4.35
C CYS A 470 10.41 -9.06 3.58
N LYS A 471 11.53 -8.67 2.97
CA LYS A 471 11.63 -7.55 2.04
C LYS A 471 12.22 -8.04 0.74
N ASN A 472 11.53 -7.76 -0.36
CA ASN A 472 12.06 -8.11 -1.67
C ASN A 472 13.25 -7.20 -2.01
N GLY A 473 14.33 -7.81 -2.52
CA GLY A 473 15.56 -7.08 -2.86
C GLY A 473 16.40 -6.61 -1.66
N ASP A 474 16.11 -7.06 -0.43
CA ASP A 474 17.00 -6.83 0.71
C ASP A 474 18.15 -7.84 0.66
N ASP A 475 19.35 -7.37 0.35
CA ASP A 475 20.56 -8.18 0.22
C ASP A 475 20.89 -9.00 1.49
N ARG A 476 20.37 -8.60 2.65
CA ARG A 476 20.56 -9.33 3.92
C ARG A 476 19.69 -10.58 4.03
N GLN A 477 18.74 -10.77 3.13
CA GLN A 477 17.76 -11.86 3.17
C GLN A 477 17.93 -12.86 2.02
N GLN A 478 18.99 -12.74 1.20
CA GLN A 478 19.20 -13.59 0.05
C GLN A 478 20.18 -14.72 0.36
N TRP A 479 19.73 -15.95 0.11
CA TRP A 479 20.45 -17.18 0.43
C TRP A 479 20.44 -18.13 -0.76
N THR A 480 21.51 -18.86 -0.95
CA THR A 480 21.59 -19.95 -1.92
C THR A 480 22.03 -21.24 -1.26
N LYS A 481 21.42 -22.35 -1.66
CA LYS A 481 21.80 -23.68 -1.16
C LYS A 481 22.63 -24.39 -2.20
N THR A 482 23.89 -24.73 -1.87
CA THR A 482 24.80 -25.46 -2.74
C THR A 482 25.28 -26.71 -2.00
N GLY A 483 24.79 -27.87 -2.42
CA GLY A 483 25.03 -29.12 -1.70
C GLY A 483 24.46 -29.09 -0.30
N SER A 484 25.30 -29.29 0.71
CA SER A 484 24.94 -29.23 2.13
C SER A 484 25.12 -27.85 2.76
N ARG A 485 25.53 -26.81 2.03
CA ARG A 485 25.78 -25.48 2.54
C ARG A 485 24.65 -24.52 2.16
N ILE A 486 24.35 -23.59 3.08
CA ILE A 486 23.44 -22.48 2.85
C ILE A 486 24.30 -21.21 2.93
N GLU A 487 24.53 -20.57 1.78
CA GLU A 487 25.38 -19.40 1.62
C GLU A 487 24.54 -18.12 1.50
N HIS A 488 24.93 -17.10 2.22
CA HIS A 488 24.35 -15.75 2.11
C HIS A 488 24.93 -15.04 0.88
N VAL A 489 24.06 -14.64 -0.05
CA VAL A 489 24.46 -14.19 -1.40
C VAL A 489 25.38 -12.97 -1.37
N ALA A 490 25.03 -11.93 -0.61
CA ALA A 490 25.77 -10.66 -0.62
C ALA A 490 27.12 -10.71 0.12
N SER A 491 27.25 -11.54 1.17
CA SER A 491 28.48 -11.62 1.97
C SER A 491 29.37 -12.81 1.62
N HIS A 492 28.85 -13.78 0.85
CA HIS A 492 29.53 -15.07 0.58
C HIS A 492 29.90 -15.85 1.84
N LEU A 493 29.17 -15.64 2.94
CA LEU A 493 29.33 -16.36 4.18
C LEU A 493 28.32 -17.49 4.28
N CYS A 494 28.67 -18.57 4.96
CA CYS A 494 27.81 -19.73 5.15
C CYS A 494 27.09 -19.70 6.49
N LEU A 495 25.84 -20.16 6.49
CA LEU A 495 25.07 -20.38 7.71
C LEU A 495 25.79 -21.39 8.60
N ASP A 496 26.04 -21.01 9.84
CA ASP A 496 26.88 -21.74 10.79
C ASP A 496 26.23 -21.77 12.18
N THR A 497 26.62 -22.76 12.96
CA THR A 497 26.18 -22.92 14.36
C THR A 497 27.31 -22.72 15.38
N ASP A 498 28.47 -22.30 14.93
CA ASP A 498 29.64 -22.13 15.79
C ASP A 498 30.09 -20.66 15.81
N MET A 499 29.78 -19.97 16.90
CA MET A 499 30.15 -18.57 17.06
C MET A 499 31.63 -18.38 17.46
N PHE A 500 32.25 -19.33 18.17
CA PHE A 500 33.60 -19.18 18.71
C PHE A 500 34.44 -20.47 18.80
N GLY A 501 33.96 -21.59 18.28
CA GLY A 501 34.74 -22.85 18.27
C GLY A 501 34.99 -23.47 19.65
N ASP A 502 34.26 -23.09 20.69
CA ASP A 502 34.47 -23.56 22.06
C ASP A 502 33.82 -24.90 22.38
N GLY A 503 33.07 -25.47 21.43
CA GLY A 503 32.51 -26.82 21.52
C GLY A 503 31.43 -27.03 22.59
N THR A 504 30.94 -25.99 23.27
CA THR A 504 29.91 -26.13 24.31
C THR A 504 28.51 -26.28 23.69
N GLU A 505 27.73 -27.28 24.13
CA GLU A 505 26.40 -27.58 23.56
C GLU A 505 25.28 -26.61 23.97
N ASN A 506 25.50 -25.79 24.97
CA ASN A 506 24.52 -24.84 25.52
C ASN A 506 24.80 -23.42 25.03
N GLY A 507 24.08 -22.95 24.02
CA GLY A 507 24.10 -21.55 23.61
C GLY A 507 24.69 -21.27 22.24
N ARG A 508 24.70 -22.23 21.32
CA ARG A 508 25.10 -21.99 19.92
C ARG A 508 24.13 -21.05 19.25
N GLU A 509 24.59 -19.86 18.96
CA GLU A 509 23.85 -18.90 18.12
C GLU A 509 23.94 -19.30 16.64
N ILE A 510 22.92 -19.02 15.89
CA ILE A 510 22.93 -19.18 14.42
C ILE A 510 23.58 -17.93 13.84
N VAL A 511 24.71 -18.13 13.18
CA VAL A 511 25.57 -17.05 12.65
C VAL A 511 25.94 -17.30 11.20
N VAL A 512 26.65 -16.37 10.58
CA VAL A 512 27.33 -16.58 9.30
C VAL A 512 28.84 -16.49 9.46
N ASN A 513 29.57 -17.46 8.87
CA ASN A 513 31.03 -17.52 8.89
C ASN A 513 31.59 -17.82 7.49
N PRO A 514 32.92 -17.62 7.26
CA PRO A 514 33.55 -18.05 6.02
C PRO A 514 33.22 -19.51 5.70
N CYS A 515 32.91 -19.77 4.45
CA CYS A 515 32.49 -21.10 4.01
C CYS A 515 33.67 -22.11 4.02
N GLU A 516 33.57 -23.14 4.84
CA GLU A 516 34.55 -24.22 4.92
C GLU A 516 33.87 -25.60 4.76
N SER A 517 34.28 -26.36 3.76
CA SER A 517 33.67 -27.66 3.44
C SER A 517 33.91 -28.74 4.49
N SER A 518 34.94 -28.57 5.32
CA SER A 518 35.29 -29.50 6.40
C SER A 518 34.50 -29.32 7.67
N LEU A 519 33.84 -28.14 7.84
CA LEU A 519 33.12 -27.81 9.08
C LEU A 519 31.72 -28.41 9.07
N MET A 520 31.48 -29.35 9.96
CA MET A 520 30.16 -29.98 10.14
C MET A 520 29.10 -29.01 10.69
N SER A 521 29.52 -27.90 11.30
CA SER A 521 28.65 -26.82 11.78
C SER A 521 27.99 -26.03 10.64
N GLN A 522 28.49 -26.16 9.41
CA GLN A 522 27.95 -25.54 8.20
C GLN A 522 27.21 -26.52 7.28
N HIS A 523 27.07 -27.80 7.70
CA HIS A 523 26.35 -28.79 6.92
C HIS A 523 24.89 -28.84 7.27
N TRP A 524 24.04 -28.53 6.29
CA TRP A 524 22.59 -28.44 6.43
C TRP A 524 21.88 -29.33 5.40
N ASP A 525 21.04 -30.21 5.90
CA ASP A 525 20.17 -31.03 5.07
C ASP A 525 18.79 -30.40 4.99
N LEU A 526 18.23 -30.31 3.80
CA LEU A 526 16.84 -29.95 3.59
C LEU A 526 16.04 -31.24 3.45
N VAL A 527 15.22 -31.54 4.44
CA VAL A 527 14.34 -32.71 4.42
C VAL A 527 12.93 -32.24 4.11
N SER A 528 12.45 -32.62 2.90
CA SER A 528 11.10 -32.27 2.44
C SER A 528 10.03 -32.74 3.43
N SER A 529 9.07 -31.86 3.71
CA SER A 529 7.93 -32.12 4.59
C SER A 529 6.84 -32.91 3.87
#